data_6ed97d201438d05370e7fae81dab7bab
#
_entry.id   6ed97d201438d05370e7fae81dab7bab
#
_cell.length_a   1.000
_cell.length_b   1.000
_cell.length_c   1.000
_cell.angle_alpha   90.00
_cell.angle_beta   90.00
_cell.angle_gamma   90.00
#
_symmetry.space_group_name_H-M   'P 1'
#
loop_
_entity.id
_entity.type
_entity.pdbx_description
1 polymer ?
#
loop_
_entity_poly.entity_id
_entity_poly.type
_entity_poly.pdbx_seq_one_letter_code
_entity_poly.pdbx_strand_id
1 'polypeptide(L)'
;PNFESSGDIMRNPNGYGTVAKLSGQRRRPYIVKETIGWNDKGHPIYDIIGYAETREAGNIMLAEYNRDPWDVDRAKITLQQLFDLWKEKKAPKLGESNRSSLCSAFKHCSAYVNKPYKQLRSYQMQETIDGCGKGYSTQAAIKNLWGHLDRFALEMDIINRCFSELLTSD
;
A
#
# COMPACT_ATOMS: atom_id res chain seq x y z
N PRO A 1 -18.50 -52.45 -5.89
CA PRO A 1 -17.21 -51.78 -5.85
C PRO A 1 -17.42 -50.29 -5.65
N ASN A 2 -17.11 -49.86 -4.42
CA ASN A 2 -17.19 -48.45 -4.05
C ASN A 2 -15.98 -47.71 -4.63
N PHE A 3 -16.20 -46.83 -5.59
CA PHE A 3 -15.25 -45.82 -5.96
C PHE A 3 -15.38 -44.68 -4.95
N GLU A 4 -14.63 -44.76 -3.87
CA GLU A 4 -14.31 -43.58 -3.10
C GLU A 4 -13.29 -42.74 -3.93
N SER A 5 -13.77 -41.68 -4.57
CA SER A 5 -12.92 -40.67 -5.15
C SER A 5 -12.29 -39.89 -3.99
N SER A 6 -11.11 -40.31 -3.57
CA SER A 6 -10.20 -39.45 -2.83
C SER A 6 -9.85 -38.27 -3.76
N GLY A 7 -10.60 -37.18 -3.60
CA GLY A 7 -10.28 -35.93 -4.29
C GLY A 7 -8.86 -35.55 -3.98
N ASP A 8 -7.97 -35.66 -4.96
CA ASP A 8 -6.63 -35.12 -4.89
C ASP A 8 -6.74 -33.64 -4.55
N ILE A 9 -6.43 -33.31 -3.30
CA ILE A 9 -6.27 -31.93 -2.88
C ILE A 9 -5.01 -31.44 -3.59
N MET A 10 -5.19 -30.84 -4.76
CA MET A 10 -4.09 -30.18 -5.46
C MET A 10 -3.47 -29.16 -4.50
N ARG A 11 -2.29 -29.48 -4.00
CA ARG A 11 -1.52 -28.54 -3.16
C ARG A 11 -0.98 -27.43 -4.04
N ASN A 12 -1.22 -26.20 -3.64
CA ASN A 12 -0.62 -25.05 -4.30
C ASN A 12 0.93 -25.16 -4.25
N PRO A 13 1.63 -24.66 -5.26
CA PRO A 13 3.09 -24.55 -5.24
C PRO A 13 3.57 -23.78 -4.00
N ASN A 14 4.79 -24.07 -3.55
CA ASN A 14 5.41 -23.32 -2.46
C ASN A 14 5.46 -21.83 -2.80
N GLY A 15 5.03 -21.00 -1.87
CA GLY A 15 4.96 -19.53 -2.08
C GLY A 15 3.67 -19.02 -2.72
N TYR A 16 2.78 -19.92 -3.22
CA TYR A 16 1.53 -19.49 -3.84
C TYR A 16 0.51 -18.94 -2.84
N GLY A 17 0.59 -19.35 -1.58
CA GLY A 17 -0.36 -19.00 -0.53
C GLY A 17 -1.42 -20.06 -0.28
N THR A 18 -2.31 -19.81 0.68
CA THR A 18 -3.27 -20.76 1.18
C THR A 18 -4.62 -20.10 1.47
N VAL A 19 -5.72 -20.83 1.16
CA VAL A 19 -7.07 -20.50 1.60
C VAL A 19 -7.47 -21.50 2.69
N ALA A 20 -7.69 -21.01 3.92
CA ALA A 20 -8.06 -21.84 5.06
C ALA A 20 -9.38 -21.37 5.67
N LYS A 21 -10.18 -22.32 6.17
CA LYS A 21 -11.43 -22.00 6.87
C LYS A 21 -11.14 -21.70 8.33
N LEU A 22 -11.60 -20.56 8.80
CA LEU A 22 -11.56 -20.17 10.21
C LEU A 22 -12.75 -20.79 10.97
N SER A 23 -12.55 -21.09 12.24
CA SER A 23 -13.60 -21.56 13.13
C SER A 23 -14.59 -20.47 13.52
N GLY A 24 -15.77 -20.85 13.95
CA GLY A 24 -16.83 -19.95 14.42
C GLY A 24 -17.74 -19.45 13.30
N GLN A 25 -18.83 -18.77 13.71
CA GLN A 25 -19.78 -18.15 12.79
C GLN A 25 -19.26 -16.80 12.33
N ARG A 26 -18.75 -16.74 11.10
CA ARG A 26 -18.19 -15.53 10.47
C ARG A 26 -18.84 -15.29 9.12
N ARG A 27 -19.10 -14.04 8.78
CA ARG A 27 -19.61 -13.67 7.47
C ARG A 27 -18.63 -14.03 6.35
N ARG A 28 -17.31 -13.94 6.62
CA ARG A 28 -16.24 -14.31 5.71
C ARG A 28 -15.32 -15.33 6.41
N PRO A 29 -15.67 -16.61 6.38
CA PRO A 29 -14.97 -17.62 7.15
C PRO A 29 -13.66 -18.10 6.54
N TYR A 30 -13.33 -17.72 5.31
CA TYR A 30 -12.11 -18.15 4.65
C TYR A 30 -11.06 -17.05 4.68
N ILE A 31 -9.90 -17.35 5.29
CA ILE A 31 -8.72 -16.49 5.27
C ILE A 31 -7.85 -16.88 4.08
N VAL A 32 -7.40 -15.86 3.35
CA VAL A 32 -6.43 -15.98 2.26
C VAL A 32 -5.12 -15.39 2.75
N LYS A 33 -4.06 -16.19 2.77
CA LYS A 33 -2.77 -15.80 3.34
C LYS A 33 -1.62 -16.43 2.59
N GLU A 34 -0.44 -15.79 2.62
CA GLU A 34 0.82 -16.37 2.18
C GLU A 34 1.83 -16.45 3.33
N THR A 35 2.82 -17.32 3.19
CA THR A 35 3.94 -17.41 4.11
C THR A 35 5.05 -16.49 3.64
N ILE A 36 5.37 -15.48 4.42
CA ILE A 36 6.41 -14.49 4.11
C ILE A 36 7.75 -14.78 4.80
N GLY A 37 7.79 -15.74 5.70
CA GLY A 37 8.99 -16.10 6.42
C GLY A 37 8.72 -17.07 7.56
N TRP A 38 9.74 -17.30 8.37
CA TRP A 38 9.71 -18.19 9.53
C TRP A 38 10.34 -17.47 10.71
N ASN A 39 9.74 -17.61 11.89
CA ASN A 39 10.33 -17.05 13.09
C ASN A 39 11.46 -17.95 13.63
N ASP A 40 12.16 -17.47 14.66
CA ASP A 40 13.30 -18.19 15.30
C ASP A 40 12.94 -19.57 15.86
N LYS A 41 11.64 -19.83 16.08
CA LYS A 41 11.09 -21.11 16.55
C LYS A 41 10.62 -22.02 15.42
N GLY A 42 10.83 -21.64 14.17
CA GLY A 42 10.42 -22.41 12.99
C GLY A 42 8.92 -22.35 12.66
N HIS A 43 8.17 -21.41 13.26
CA HIS A 43 6.77 -21.18 12.89
C HIS A 43 6.65 -20.21 11.72
N PRO A 44 5.72 -20.46 10.78
CA PRO A 44 5.53 -19.59 9.63
C PRO A 44 4.96 -18.23 10.04
N ILE A 45 5.50 -17.18 9.44
CA ILE A 45 4.96 -15.82 9.49
C ILE A 45 4.08 -15.66 8.27
N TYR A 46 2.83 -15.27 8.50
CA TYR A 46 1.84 -15.08 7.43
C TYR A 46 1.59 -13.61 7.14
N ASP A 47 1.46 -13.29 5.87
CA ASP A 47 0.78 -12.08 5.42
C ASP A 47 -0.65 -12.40 5.01
N ILE A 48 -1.61 -11.59 5.47
CA ILE A 48 -3.03 -11.79 5.22
C ILE A 48 -3.40 -11.00 3.97
N ILE A 49 -3.74 -11.71 2.89
CA ILE A 49 -4.19 -11.14 1.62
C ILE A 49 -5.64 -10.64 1.76
N GLY A 50 -6.50 -11.43 2.43
CA GLY A 50 -7.89 -11.04 2.66
C GLY A 50 -8.75 -12.14 3.27
N TYR A 51 -10.07 -11.91 3.25
CA TYR A 51 -11.09 -12.84 3.75
C TYR A 51 -12.18 -13.00 2.71
N ALA A 52 -12.64 -14.23 2.50
CA ALA A 52 -13.68 -14.59 1.53
C ALA A 52 -14.87 -15.30 2.20
N GLU A 53 -16.03 -15.20 1.56
CA GLU A 53 -17.27 -15.86 2.03
C GLU A 53 -17.26 -17.34 1.70
N THR A 54 -16.63 -17.72 0.58
CA THR A 54 -16.50 -19.11 0.12
C THR A 54 -15.03 -19.45 -0.16
N ARG A 55 -14.73 -20.75 -0.18
CA ARG A 55 -13.39 -21.23 -0.57
C ARG A 55 -13.06 -20.85 -2.01
N GLU A 56 -14.05 -20.91 -2.90
CA GLU A 56 -13.90 -20.57 -4.32
C GLU A 56 -13.53 -19.08 -4.48
N ALA A 57 -14.25 -18.19 -3.81
CA ALA A 57 -13.93 -16.76 -3.78
C ALA A 57 -12.52 -16.49 -3.22
N GLY A 58 -12.11 -17.25 -2.20
CA GLY A 58 -10.76 -17.19 -1.67
C GLY A 58 -9.69 -17.64 -2.68
N ASN A 59 -9.96 -18.69 -3.43
CA ASN A 59 -9.05 -19.18 -4.47
C ASN A 59 -8.93 -18.20 -5.64
N ILE A 60 -10.03 -17.54 -6.02
CA ILE A 60 -10.01 -16.47 -7.03
C ILE A 60 -9.15 -15.30 -6.54
N MET A 61 -9.36 -14.85 -5.30
CA MET A 61 -8.56 -13.79 -4.68
C MET A 61 -7.07 -14.14 -4.66
N LEU A 62 -6.74 -15.39 -4.33
CA LEU A 62 -5.36 -15.88 -4.31
C LEU A 62 -4.74 -15.94 -5.71
N ALA A 63 -5.53 -16.34 -6.72
CA ALA A 63 -5.09 -16.38 -8.12
C ALA A 63 -4.85 -14.97 -8.67
N GLU A 64 -5.73 -14.03 -8.36
CA GLU A 64 -5.56 -12.61 -8.72
C GLU A 64 -4.32 -12.02 -8.03
N TYR A 65 -4.12 -12.30 -6.75
CA TYR A 65 -2.92 -11.90 -6.01
C TYR A 65 -1.64 -12.42 -6.68
N ASN A 66 -1.58 -13.69 -7.07
CA ASN A 66 -0.41 -14.29 -7.69
C ASN A 66 -0.19 -13.84 -9.15
N ARG A 67 -1.26 -13.36 -9.82
CA ARG A 67 -1.15 -12.81 -11.17
C ARG A 67 -0.49 -11.42 -11.17
N ASP A 68 -0.78 -10.61 -10.16
CA ASP A 68 -0.20 -9.28 -9.98
C ASP A 68 0.17 -9.03 -8.51
N PRO A 69 1.24 -9.68 -8.00
CA PRO A 69 1.69 -9.49 -6.62
C PRO A 69 2.12 -8.04 -6.33
N TRP A 70 2.44 -7.27 -7.36
CA TRP A 70 2.76 -5.84 -7.25
C TRP A 70 1.57 -4.99 -6.81
N ASP A 71 0.34 -5.44 -7.07
CA ASP A 71 -0.86 -4.69 -6.72
C ASP A 71 -1.09 -4.63 -5.19
N VAL A 72 -0.69 -5.67 -4.47
CA VAL A 72 -0.77 -5.70 -3.00
C VAL A 72 0.39 -4.92 -2.36
N ASP A 73 1.58 -5.02 -2.91
CA ASP A 73 2.72 -4.22 -2.46
C ASP A 73 2.50 -2.73 -2.70
N ARG A 74 1.86 -2.36 -3.81
CA ARG A 74 1.42 -0.98 -4.08
C ARG A 74 0.44 -0.48 -3.03
N ALA A 75 -0.50 -1.30 -2.56
CA ALA A 75 -1.45 -0.93 -1.52
C ALA A 75 -0.78 -0.72 -0.14
N LYS A 76 0.37 -1.33 0.09
CA LYS A 76 1.13 -1.26 1.34
C LYS A 76 2.22 -0.19 1.33
N ILE A 77 2.56 0.37 0.16
CA ILE A 77 3.65 1.34 0.04
C ILE A 77 3.38 2.54 0.96
N THR A 78 4.32 2.83 1.86
CA THR A 78 4.20 3.95 2.79
C THR A 78 4.55 5.27 2.12
N LEU A 79 4.15 6.39 2.75
CA LEU A 79 4.55 7.72 2.31
C LEU A 79 6.08 7.85 2.19
N GLN A 80 6.84 7.31 3.17
CA GLN A 80 8.31 7.33 3.13
C GLN A 80 8.84 6.57 1.91
N GLN A 81 8.36 5.35 1.69
CA GLN A 81 8.81 4.53 0.56
C GLN A 81 8.47 5.17 -0.79
N LEU A 82 7.27 5.75 -0.92
CA LEU A 82 6.88 6.47 -2.14
C LEU A 82 7.77 7.69 -2.37
N PHE A 83 8.06 8.47 -1.32
CA PHE A 83 8.95 9.62 -1.40
C PHE A 83 10.37 9.23 -1.82
N ASP A 84 10.92 8.14 -1.28
CA ASP A 84 12.24 7.65 -1.63
C ASP A 84 12.30 7.22 -3.10
N LEU A 85 11.29 6.50 -3.59
CA LEU A 85 11.15 6.14 -5.00
C LEU A 85 11.01 7.38 -5.91
N TRP A 86 10.19 8.35 -5.50
CA TRP A 86 10.02 9.61 -6.21
C TRP A 86 11.34 10.39 -6.27
N LYS A 87 12.07 10.44 -5.15
CA LYS A 87 13.37 11.10 -5.05
C LYS A 87 14.40 10.48 -6.00
N GLU A 88 14.38 9.17 -6.17
CA GLU A 88 15.25 8.45 -7.09
C GLU A 88 14.86 8.65 -8.56
N LYS A 89 13.56 8.51 -8.89
CA LYS A 89 13.10 8.42 -10.27
C LYS A 89 12.66 9.75 -10.89
N LYS A 90 12.12 10.66 -10.10
CA LYS A 90 11.51 11.91 -10.59
C LYS A 90 12.28 13.16 -10.18
N ALA A 91 12.78 13.23 -8.96
CA ALA A 91 13.48 14.41 -8.46
C ALA A 91 14.72 14.80 -9.27
N PRO A 92 15.51 13.88 -9.86
CA PRO A 92 16.65 14.24 -10.70
C PRO A 92 16.29 15.05 -11.96
N LYS A 93 15.02 14.97 -12.40
CA LYS A 93 14.49 15.72 -13.54
C LYS A 93 14.11 17.18 -13.18
N LEU A 94 14.10 17.50 -11.90
CA LEU A 94 13.80 18.84 -11.39
C LEU A 94 15.09 19.67 -11.22
N GLY A 95 14.95 20.98 -11.33
CA GLY A 95 16.04 21.90 -10.98
C GLY A 95 16.45 21.74 -9.51
N GLU A 96 17.73 21.95 -9.20
CA GLU A 96 18.31 21.72 -7.87
C GLU A 96 17.59 22.49 -6.76
N SER A 97 17.25 23.76 -6.98
CA SER A 97 16.53 24.59 -6.01
C SER A 97 15.14 24.02 -5.68
N ASN A 98 14.39 23.59 -6.71
CA ASN A 98 13.06 23.02 -6.53
C ASN A 98 13.14 21.68 -5.79
N ARG A 99 14.08 20.81 -6.18
CA ARG A 99 14.33 19.53 -5.51
C ARG A 99 14.67 19.74 -4.04
N SER A 100 15.55 20.66 -3.70
CA SER A 100 15.93 20.99 -2.32
C SER A 100 14.73 21.49 -1.52
N SER A 101 13.91 22.35 -2.11
CA SER A 101 12.68 22.86 -1.48
C SER A 101 11.68 21.74 -1.17
N LEU A 102 11.44 20.85 -2.12
CA LEU A 102 10.51 19.71 -1.94
C LEU A 102 11.04 18.70 -0.90
N CYS A 103 12.34 18.42 -0.90
CA CYS A 103 12.94 17.56 0.14
C CYS A 103 12.85 18.19 1.55
N SER A 104 12.97 19.51 1.64
CA SER A 104 12.78 20.22 2.91
C SER A 104 11.32 20.23 3.35
N ALA A 105 10.38 20.36 2.42
CA ALA A 105 8.95 20.28 2.67
C ALA A 105 8.53 18.91 3.23
N PHE A 106 9.17 17.84 2.81
CA PHE A 106 8.86 16.48 3.28
C PHE A 106 9.02 16.31 4.80
N LYS A 107 9.88 17.08 5.43
CA LYS A 107 10.08 17.06 6.89
C LYS A 107 8.80 17.39 7.66
N HIS A 108 7.91 18.17 7.07
CA HIS A 108 6.62 18.53 7.67
C HIS A 108 5.58 17.41 7.57
N CYS A 109 5.86 16.35 6.80
CA CYS A 109 4.99 15.18 6.64
C CYS A 109 5.31 14.03 7.62
N SER A 110 6.18 14.25 8.60
CA SER A 110 6.72 13.21 9.51
C SER A 110 5.65 12.39 10.25
N ALA A 111 4.51 12.99 10.57
CA ALA A 111 3.40 12.29 11.25
C ALA A 111 2.79 11.16 10.41
N TYR A 112 2.98 11.17 9.09
CA TYR A 112 2.34 10.24 8.16
C TYR A 112 3.31 9.34 7.39
N VAL A 113 4.61 9.40 7.66
CA VAL A 113 5.65 8.69 6.88
C VAL A 113 5.46 7.17 6.85
N ASN A 114 4.92 6.59 7.91
CA ASN A 114 4.67 5.14 8.02
C ASN A 114 3.26 4.74 7.57
N LYS A 115 2.42 5.69 7.17
CA LYS A 115 1.07 5.39 6.71
C LYS A 115 1.11 4.93 5.26
N PRO A 116 0.35 3.87 4.88
CA PRO A 116 0.19 3.50 3.48
C PRO A 116 -0.34 4.68 2.67
N TYR A 117 0.32 5.01 1.56
CA TYR A 117 -0.03 6.19 0.75
C TYR A 117 -1.48 6.14 0.25
N LYS A 118 -1.95 4.97 -0.13
CA LYS A 118 -3.33 4.72 -0.56
C LYS A 118 -4.38 5.12 0.48
N GLN A 119 -4.01 5.12 1.76
CA GLN A 119 -4.91 5.48 2.88
C GLN A 119 -4.86 6.96 3.27
N LEU A 120 -3.94 7.73 2.70
CA LEU A 120 -3.88 9.18 2.92
C LEU A 120 -5.06 9.88 2.26
N ARG A 121 -5.56 10.92 2.93
CA ARG A 121 -6.70 11.72 2.49
C ARG A 121 -6.35 13.20 2.51
N SER A 122 -7.10 13.99 1.74
CA SER A 122 -6.87 15.44 1.60
C SER A 122 -6.78 16.15 2.95
N TYR A 123 -7.61 15.81 3.93
CA TYR A 123 -7.59 16.46 5.24
C TYR A 123 -6.26 16.22 5.99
N GLN A 124 -5.66 15.03 5.87
CA GLN A 124 -4.37 14.72 6.49
C GLN A 124 -3.21 15.43 5.79
N MET A 125 -3.29 15.54 4.47
CA MET A 125 -2.33 16.32 3.70
C MET A 125 -2.45 17.81 4.07
N GLN A 126 -3.67 18.33 4.22
CA GLN A 126 -3.91 19.71 4.67
C GLN A 126 -3.36 19.96 6.07
N GLU A 127 -3.51 19.02 7.00
CA GLU A 127 -2.92 19.13 8.35
C GLU A 127 -1.40 19.36 8.32
N THR A 128 -0.68 18.81 7.34
CA THR A 128 0.76 19.04 7.20
C THR A 128 1.09 20.46 6.75
N ILE A 129 0.19 21.09 6.00
CA ILE A 129 0.32 22.49 5.55
C ILE A 129 0.00 23.42 6.71
N ASP A 130 -1.16 23.24 7.34
CA ASP A 130 -1.67 24.11 8.41
C ASP A 130 -0.78 24.01 9.67
N GLY A 131 -0.34 22.81 9.98
CA GLY A 131 0.51 22.51 11.15
C GLY A 131 1.99 22.80 10.96
N CYS A 132 2.46 23.25 9.78
CA CYS A 132 3.89 23.46 9.54
C CYS A 132 4.48 24.63 10.35
N GLY A 133 3.63 25.56 10.84
CA GLY A 133 4.06 26.73 11.62
C GLY A 133 4.96 27.69 10.84
N LYS A 134 4.89 27.69 9.50
CA LYS A 134 5.70 28.50 8.57
C LYS A 134 4.82 29.34 7.68
N GLY A 135 5.42 30.35 7.06
CA GLY A 135 4.72 31.24 6.12
C GLY A 135 4.40 30.59 4.77
N TYR A 136 3.67 31.33 3.97
CA TYR A 136 3.15 30.94 2.66
C TYR A 136 4.13 30.16 1.76
N SER A 137 5.39 30.61 1.67
CA SER A 137 6.38 29.92 0.83
C SER A 137 6.60 28.46 1.21
N THR A 138 6.64 28.15 2.51
CA THR A 138 6.79 26.78 3.00
C THR A 138 5.50 25.99 2.80
N GLN A 139 4.36 26.59 3.08
CA GLN A 139 3.05 25.97 2.85
C GLN A 139 2.86 25.62 1.37
N ALA A 140 3.21 26.52 0.47
CA ALA A 140 3.17 26.29 -0.97
C ALA A 140 4.13 25.16 -1.41
N ALA A 141 5.31 25.06 -0.78
CA ALA A 141 6.25 23.97 -1.05
C ALA A 141 5.69 22.60 -0.60
N ILE A 142 5.02 22.54 0.57
CA ILE A 142 4.38 21.31 1.06
C ILE A 142 3.24 20.91 0.13
N LYS A 143 2.38 21.85 -0.26
CA LYS A 143 1.30 21.62 -1.23
C LYS A 143 1.84 21.09 -2.56
N ASN A 144 2.90 21.70 -3.08
CA ASN A 144 3.55 21.28 -4.31
C ASN A 144 4.14 19.88 -4.21
N LEU A 145 4.75 19.53 -3.06
CA LEU A 145 5.24 18.18 -2.79
C LEU A 145 4.11 17.15 -2.88
N TRP A 146 2.97 17.40 -2.23
CA TRP A 146 1.80 16.51 -2.31
C TRP A 146 1.31 16.32 -3.75
N GLY A 147 1.31 17.39 -4.54
CA GLY A 147 0.97 17.31 -5.97
C GLY A 147 1.95 16.45 -6.78
N HIS A 148 3.24 16.50 -6.48
CA HIS A 148 4.23 15.63 -7.10
C HIS A 148 4.07 14.17 -6.71
N LEU A 149 3.84 13.90 -5.41
CA LEU A 149 3.67 12.54 -4.89
C LEU A 149 2.38 11.90 -5.40
N ASP A 150 1.26 12.64 -5.42
CA ASP A 150 -0.02 12.17 -5.94
C ASP A 150 0.07 11.79 -7.43
N ARG A 151 0.67 12.64 -8.25
CA ARG A 151 0.88 12.33 -9.67
C ARG A 151 1.75 11.11 -9.87
N PHE A 152 2.79 10.96 -9.08
CA PHE A 152 3.66 9.78 -9.13
C PHE A 152 2.93 8.52 -8.63
N ALA A 153 2.15 8.61 -7.56
CA ALA A 153 1.33 7.52 -7.06
C ALA A 153 0.25 7.11 -8.07
N LEU A 154 -0.36 8.07 -8.77
CA LEU A 154 -1.31 7.82 -9.85
C LEU A 154 -0.64 7.10 -11.04
N GLU A 155 0.56 7.55 -11.44
CA GLU A 155 1.37 6.92 -12.50
C GLU A 155 1.73 5.47 -12.15
N MET A 156 1.94 5.17 -10.87
CA MET A 156 2.24 3.83 -10.36
C MET A 156 1.00 2.99 -10.02
N ASP A 157 -0.20 3.46 -10.31
CA ASP A 157 -1.47 2.80 -9.96
C ASP A 157 -1.67 2.52 -8.46
N ILE A 158 -1.03 3.31 -7.59
CA ILE A 158 -1.20 3.23 -6.13
C ILE A 158 -2.53 3.88 -5.72
N ILE A 159 -2.88 4.98 -6.36
CA ILE A 159 -4.14 5.72 -6.18
C ILE A 159 -4.84 5.87 -7.52
N ASN A 160 -6.14 6.12 -7.48
CA ASN A 160 -6.98 6.31 -8.68
C ASN A 160 -7.42 7.77 -8.89
N ARG A 161 -7.07 8.66 -7.96
CA ARG A 161 -7.33 10.12 -8.03
C ARG A 161 -6.35 10.88 -7.17
N CYS A 162 -6.08 12.13 -7.55
CA CYS A 162 -5.24 13.05 -6.77
C CYS A 162 -6.03 13.69 -5.64
N PHE A 163 -5.61 13.49 -4.40
CA PHE A 163 -6.20 14.12 -3.22
C PHE A 163 -5.63 15.52 -2.96
N SER A 164 -4.44 15.78 -3.48
CA SER A 164 -3.74 17.07 -3.34
C SER A 164 -4.38 18.23 -4.11
N GLU A 165 -5.28 17.95 -5.05
CA GLU A 165 -6.00 19.00 -5.80
C GLU A 165 -6.92 19.85 -4.93
N LEU A 166 -7.33 19.32 -3.76
CA LEU A 166 -8.20 20.02 -2.81
C LEU A 166 -7.43 20.86 -1.77
N LEU A 167 -6.09 20.81 -1.78
CA LEU A 167 -5.26 21.50 -0.81
C LEU A 167 -5.22 23.01 -1.05
N THR A 168 -5.20 23.76 0.04
CA THR A 168 -5.04 25.22 0.04
C THR A 168 -3.77 25.62 0.79
N SER A 169 -3.22 26.78 0.46
CA SER A 169 -2.13 27.45 1.18
C SER A 169 -2.51 28.91 1.32
N ASP A 170 -2.45 29.44 2.53
CA ASP A 170 -2.80 30.84 2.88
C ASP A 170 -1.56 31.72 2.91
#